data_d0451317bb1e22bc85db17fa3075d0a4
#
_entry.id   d0451317bb1e22bc85db17fa3075d0a4
#
_cell.length_a   1.000
_cell.length_b   1.000
_cell.length_c   1.000
_cell.angle_alpha   90.00
_cell.angle_beta   90.00
_cell.angle_gamma   90.00
#
_symmetry.space_group_name_H-M   'P 1'
#
loop_
_entity.id
_entity.type
_entity.pdbx_description
1 polymer ?
#
loop_
_entity_poly.entity_id
_entity_poly.type
_entity_poly.pdbx_seq_one_letter_code
_entity_poly.pdbx_strand_id
1 'polypeptide(L)'
;MDKPFAITLDVGSSLANKTGTWRTQRPVYVDKLPPCNAQCPAGEDIQGWLFHAESGNYEAAWRHLTRENPFPAIMGRVCYHSCEGACNRAQLDSAVGINSVERFLGDEALK
;
A
#
# COMPACT_ATOMS: atom_id res chain seq x y z
N MET A 1 -2.25 -54.19 6.22
CA MET A 1 -0.95 -54.36 5.57
C MET A 1 0.15 -53.86 6.49
N ASP A 2 1.11 -54.69 6.70
CA ASP A 2 2.22 -54.32 7.56
C ASP A 2 3.15 -53.36 6.88
N LYS A 3 3.64 -52.43 7.64
CA LYS A 3 4.63 -51.48 7.14
C LYS A 3 5.99 -52.20 7.12
N PRO A 4 6.65 -52.27 5.98
CA PRO A 4 7.91 -53.00 5.89
C PRO A 4 9.04 -52.39 6.71
N PHE A 5 9.03 -51.08 6.93
CA PHE A 5 10.07 -50.39 7.69
C PHE A 5 9.45 -49.23 8.49
N ALA A 6 10.11 -48.88 9.57
CA ALA A 6 9.67 -47.78 10.41
C ALA A 6 9.65 -46.46 9.67
N ILE A 7 10.52 -46.28 8.69
CA ILE A 7 10.61 -45.08 7.90
C ILE A 7 9.76 -45.11 6.64
N THR A 8 9.19 -46.28 6.34
CA THR A 8 8.34 -46.46 5.16
C THR A 8 6.90 -46.34 5.60
N LEU A 9 6.25 -45.33 5.17
CA LEU A 9 4.85 -45.09 5.49
C LEU A 9 3.96 -45.70 4.42
N ASP A 10 2.67 -45.77 4.71
CA ASP A 10 1.69 -46.24 3.74
C ASP A 10 1.71 -45.33 2.51
N VAL A 11 1.38 -45.90 1.35
CA VAL A 11 1.29 -45.16 0.11
C VAL A 11 0.28 -44.02 0.30
N GLY A 12 0.70 -42.83 -0.04
CA GLY A 12 -0.14 -41.65 0.09
C GLY A 12 -0.12 -41.01 1.47
N SER A 13 0.62 -41.54 2.44
CA SER A 13 0.65 -41.03 3.81
C SER A 13 1.26 -39.62 3.88
N SER A 14 2.10 -39.26 2.93
CA SER A 14 2.63 -37.87 2.86
C SER A 14 1.54 -36.84 2.68
N LEU A 15 0.38 -37.24 2.17
CA LEU A 15 -0.77 -36.36 2.05
C LEU A 15 -1.39 -36.02 3.41
N ALA A 16 -1.16 -36.90 4.41
CA ALA A 16 -1.61 -36.64 5.77
C ALA A 16 -0.72 -35.64 6.49
N ASN A 17 0.48 -35.40 6.01
CA ASN A 17 1.34 -34.36 6.52
C ASN A 17 0.78 -33.01 6.05
N LYS A 18 0.30 -32.24 6.96
CA LYS A 18 -0.37 -30.98 6.63
C LYS A 18 0.65 -29.94 6.16
N THR A 19 1.22 -30.18 4.99
CA THR A 19 2.21 -29.29 4.39
C THR A 19 1.58 -28.17 3.54
N GLY A 20 0.24 -28.12 3.52
CA GLY A 20 -0.49 -27.13 2.74
C GLY A 20 -0.63 -27.55 1.28
N THR A 21 -0.99 -26.60 0.46
CA THR A 21 -1.30 -26.84 -0.94
C THR A 21 -0.19 -26.39 -1.89
N TRP A 22 0.97 -26.03 -1.36
CA TRP A 22 2.08 -25.47 -2.15
C TRP A 22 2.62 -26.43 -3.21
N ARG A 23 2.35 -27.72 -3.06
CA ARG A 23 2.72 -28.70 -4.06
C ARG A 23 1.96 -28.51 -5.37
N THR A 24 0.68 -28.12 -5.25
CA THR A 24 -0.22 -28.00 -6.39
C THR A 24 -0.61 -26.55 -6.67
N GLN A 25 -0.26 -25.64 -5.78
CA GLN A 25 -0.60 -24.23 -5.89
C GLN A 25 0.65 -23.40 -5.68
N ARG A 26 0.71 -22.26 -6.35
CA ARG A 26 1.79 -21.31 -6.16
C ARG A 26 1.22 -20.04 -5.57
N PRO A 27 1.94 -19.41 -4.64
CA PRO A 27 1.54 -18.07 -4.21
C PRO A 27 1.74 -17.09 -5.37
N VAL A 28 0.78 -16.21 -5.52
CA VAL A 28 0.84 -15.16 -6.52
C VAL A 28 0.78 -13.85 -5.77
N TYR A 29 1.74 -12.97 -6.03
CA TYR A 29 1.72 -11.63 -5.45
C TYR A 29 0.67 -10.81 -6.18
N VAL A 30 -0.27 -10.31 -5.43
CA VAL A 30 -1.29 -9.42 -5.95
C VAL A 30 -0.97 -8.03 -5.42
N ASP A 31 -0.56 -7.15 -6.32
CA ASP A 31 -0.28 -5.77 -5.95
C ASP A 31 -1.57 -5.07 -5.62
N LYS A 32 -1.64 -4.53 -4.42
CA LYS A 32 -2.79 -3.75 -3.97
C LYS A 32 -2.34 -2.35 -3.65
N LEU A 33 -3.12 -1.40 -4.09
CA LEU A 33 -2.88 -0.01 -3.74
C LEU A 33 -3.21 0.22 -2.27
N PRO A 34 -2.54 1.16 -1.62
CA PRO A 34 -2.87 1.48 -0.23
C PRO A 34 -4.28 2.06 -0.13
N PRO A 35 -4.93 1.93 1.04
CA PRO A 35 -6.31 2.43 1.21
C PRO A 35 -6.47 3.92 0.92
N CYS A 36 -5.43 4.71 1.13
CA CYS A 36 -5.48 6.15 0.87
C CYS A 36 -5.75 6.46 -0.61
N ASN A 37 -5.15 5.66 -1.53
CA ASN A 37 -5.41 5.85 -2.95
C ASN A 37 -6.88 5.60 -3.30
N ALA A 38 -7.47 4.58 -2.69
CA ALA A 38 -8.86 4.23 -2.95
C ALA A 38 -9.85 5.23 -2.36
N GLN A 39 -9.48 5.84 -1.23
CA GLN A 39 -10.36 6.78 -0.53
C GLN A 39 -10.31 8.20 -1.07
N CYS A 40 -9.31 8.53 -1.85
CA CYS A 40 -9.22 9.89 -2.40
C CYS A 40 -10.32 10.12 -3.43
N PRO A 41 -11.24 11.06 -3.21
CA PRO A 41 -12.32 11.33 -4.18
C PRO A 41 -11.82 11.88 -5.51
N ALA A 42 -10.65 12.51 -5.52
CA ALA A 42 -10.02 13.01 -6.75
C ALA A 42 -9.28 11.90 -7.51
N GLY A 43 -9.08 10.74 -6.90
CA GLY A 43 -8.36 9.64 -7.52
C GLY A 43 -6.85 9.84 -7.57
N GLU A 44 -6.30 10.57 -6.62
CA GLU A 44 -4.86 10.83 -6.57
C GLU A 44 -4.07 9.54 -6.34
N ASP A 45 -2.91 9.44 -6.97
CA ASP A 45 -1.95 8.39 -6.66
C ASP A 45 -1.07 8.84 -5.50
N ILE A 46 -1.61 8.75 -4.30
CA ILE A 46 -0.96 9.25 -3.08
C ILE A 46 0.35 8.52 -2.82
N GLN A 47 0.36 7.21 -3.00
CA GLN A 47 1.58 6.41 -2.82
C GLN A 47 2.70 6.92 -3.74
N GLY A 48 2.36 7.21 -5.00
CA GLY A 48 3.35 7.64 -5.99
C GLY A 48 3.99 8.97 -5.65
N TRP A 49 3.20 9.98 -5.33
CA TRP A 49 3.79 11.27 -5.03
C TRP A 49 4.46 11.33 -3.65
N LEU A 50 3.99 10.53 -2.69
CA LEU A 50 4.68 10.40 -1.41
C LEU A 50 6.05 9.75 -1.57
N PHE A 51 6.16 8.79 -2.47
CA PHE A 51 7.45 8.15 -2.77
C PHE A 51 8.48 9.18 -3.25
N HIS A 52 8.09 10.04 -4.16
CA HIS A 52 8.97 11.11 -4.63
C HIS A 52 9.31 12.11 -3.54
N ALA A 53 8.36 12.44 -2.69
CA ALA A 53 8.58 13.35 -1.58
C ALA A 53 9.57 12.76 -0.56
N GLU A 54 9.46 11.48 -0.28
CA GLU A 54 10.38 10.78 0.62
C GLU A 54 11.82 10.84 0.10
N SER A 55 11.97 10.72 -1.21
CA SER A 55 13.29 10.76 -1.85
C SER A 55 13.88 12.16 -1.92
N GLY A 56 13.14 13.18 -1.49
CA GLY A 56 13.57 14.57 -1.56
C GLY A 56 13.36 15.23 -2.91
N ASN A 57 12.74 14.53 -3.86
CA ASN A 57 12.45 15.06 -5.19
C ASN A 57 11.08 15.71 -5.21
N TYR A 58 10.99 16.90 -4.60
CA TYR A 58 9.72 17.58 -4.40
C TYR A 58 9.07 18.04 -5.70
N GLU A 59 9.86 18.38 -6.69
CA GLU A 59 9.31 18.78 -7.99
C GLU A 59 8.59 17.63 -8.67
N ALA A 60 9.20 16.43 -8.67
CA ALA A 60 8.58 15.25 -9.24
C ALA A 60 7.31 14.87 -8.46
N ALA A 61 7.36 15.00 -7.13
CA ALA A 61 6.19 14.75 -6.28
C ALA A 61 5.06 15.71 -6.63
N TRP A 62 5.36 16.98 -6.79
CA TRP A 62 4.36 18.00 -7.17
C TRP A 62 3.76 17.71 -8.54
N ARG A 63 4.58 17.36 -9.51
CA ARG A 63 4.09 17.03 -10.85
C ARG A 63 3.17 15.81 -10.84
N HIS A 64 3.52 14.82 -10.03
CA HIS A 64 2.71 13.63 -9.91
C HIS A 64 1.38 13.94 -9.22
N LEU A 65 1.42 14.72 -8.16
CA LEU A 65 0.24 15.15 -7.41
C LEU A 65 -0.72 15.96 -8.28
N THR A 66 -0.21 16.88 -9.09
CA THR A 66 -1.04 17.77 -9.87
C THR A 66 -1.74 17.12 -11.06
N ARG A 67 -1.44 15.86 -11.35
CA ARG A 67 -2.18 15.13 -12.38
C ARG A 67 -3.67 15.05 -12.05
N GLU A 68 -4.00 14.88 -10.77
CA GLU A 68 -5.39 14.73 -10.32
C GLU A 68 -5.86 15.88 -9.44
N ASN A 69 -4.93 16.66 -8.90
CA ASN A 69 -5.23 17.76 -7.99
C ASN A 69 -4.48 19.02 -8.46
N PRO A 70 -5.15 19.90 -9.21
CA PRO A 70 -4.47 21.09 -9.75
C PRO A 70 -4.12 22.13 -8.70
N PHE A 71 -4.71 22.07 -7.50
CA PHE A 71 -4.51 23.08 -6.45
C PHE A 71 -4.11 22.46 -5.13
N PRO A 72 -2.93 21.83 -5.04
CA PRO A 72 -2.55 21.11 -3.81
C PRO A 72 -2.40 22.04 -2.60
N ALA A 73 -1.99 23.27 -2.78
CA ALA A 73 -1.88 24.22 -1.66
C ALA A 73 -3.24 24.51 -1.04
N ILE A 74 -4.27 24.63 -1.86
CA ILE A 74 -5.64 24.87 -1.41
C ILE A 74 -6.23 23.62 -0.79
N MET A 75 -6.11 22.50 -1.49
CA MET A 75 -6.67 21.24 -1.03
C MET A 75 -5.98 20.74 0.24
N GLY A 76 -4.69 21.03 0.41
CA GLY A 76 -3.98 20.72 1.63
C GLY A 76 -4.52 21.44 2.86
N ARG A 77 -5.33 22.48 2.65
CA ARG A 77 -5.94 23.25 3.72
C ARG A 77 -7.41 22.96 3.93
N VAL A 78 -8.14 22.57 2.86
CA VAL A 78 -9.60 22.48 2.90
C VAL A 78 -10.17 21.09 2.68
N CYS A 79 -9.40 20.15 2.15
CA CYS A 79 -9.87 18.79 1.93
C CYS A 79 -10.13 18.08 3.26
N TYR A 80 -11.19 17.28 3.31
CA TYR A 80 -11.50 16.47 4.50
C TYR A 80 -10.47 15.38 4.78
N HIS A 81 -9.66 15.02 3.80
CA HIS A 81 -8.60 14.04 3.92
C HIS A 81 -9.08 12.68 4.45
N SER A 82 -10.12 12.15 3.79
CA SER A 82 -10.60 10.80 4.08
C SER A 82 -9.51 9.73 3.89
N CYS A 83 -8.50 10.04 3.09
CA CYS A 83 -7.34 9.17 2.91
C CYS A 83 -6.60 8.92 4.21
N GLU A 84 -6.47 9.93 5.07
CA GLU A 84 -5.82 9.77 6.37
C GLU A 84 -6.65 8.89 7.30
N GLY A 85 -7.97 9.04 7.26
CA GLY A 85 -8.86 8.19 8.05
C GLY A 85 -8.82 6.72 7.63
N ALA A 86 -8.54 6.45 6.36
CA ALA A 86 -8.42 5.09 5.83
C ALA A 86 -7.02 4.51 5.97
N CYS A 87 -6.04 5.30 6.41
CA CYS A 87 -4.64 4.89 6.48
C CYS A 87 -4.47 3.71 7.45
N ASN A 88 -3.81 2.65 7.00
CA ASN A 88 -3.54 1.48 7.85
C ASN A 88 -2.69 1.84 9.06
N ARG A 89 -1.81 2.81 8.92
CA ARG A 89 -0.94 3.26 10.00
C ARG A 89 -1.73 3.87 11.17
N ALA A 90 -2.91 4.43 10.86
CA ALA A 90 -3.77 5.01 11.90
C ALA A 90 -4.21 4.00 12.94
N GLN A 91 -4.22 2.71 12.61
CA GLN A 91 -4.60 1.65 13.53
C GLN A 91 -3.43 1.23 14.43
N LEU A 92 -2.22 1.59 14.09
CA LEU A 92 -1.03 1.22 14.85
C LEU A 92 -0.57 2.36 15.76
N ASP A 93 -0.35 3.52 15.20
CA ASP A 93 0.08 4.71 15.97
C ASP A 93 -0.69 5.94 15.51
N SER A 94 -0.33 6.52 14.38
CA SER A 94 -1.04 7.65 13.82
C SER A 94 -0.98 7.60 12.30
N ALA A 95 -2.00 8.16 11.66
CA ALA A 95 -2.04 8.20 10.20
C ALA A 95 -0.86 8.97 9.64
N VAL A 96 -0.43 8.58 8.44
CA VAL A 96 0.58 9.34 7.71
C VAL A 96 0.03 10.75 7.45
N GLY A 97 0.85 11.77 7.65
CA GLY A 97 0.43 13.16 7.48
C GLY A 97 0.33 13.58 6.01
N ILE A 98 -0.55 12.93 5.26
CA ILE A 98 -0.73 13.16 3.81
C ILE A 98 -1.09 14.61 3.56
N ASN A 99 -2.01 15.14 4.34
CA ASN A 99 -2.44 16.53 4.30
C ASN A 99 -1.26 17.50 4.41
N SER A 100 -0.40 17.27 5.40
CA SER A 100 0.74 18.15 5.66
C SER A 100 1.73 18.14 4.50
N VAL A 101 1.99 16.97 3.92
CA VAL A 101 2.90 16.83 2.78
C VAL A 101 2.30 17.48 1.53
N GLU A 102 1.02 17.28 1.29
CA GLU A 102 0.31 17.88 0.16
C GLU A 102 0.40 19.40 0.22
N ARG A 103 0.13 19.98 1.39
CA ARG A 103 0.23 21.42 1.63
C ARG A 103 1.65 21.92 1.41
N PHE A 104 2.63 21.19 1.92
CA PHE A 104 4.05 21.54 1.76
C PHE A 104 4.44 21.57 0.29
N LEU A 105 4.07 20.56 -0.48
CA LEU A 105 4.40 20.50 -1.91
C LEU A 105 3.74 21.63 -2.68
N GLY A 106 2.50 21.92 -2.36
CA GLY A 106 1.79 23.03 -2.99
C GLY A 106 2.41 24.37 -2.70
N ASP A 107 2.78 24.61 -1.44
CA ASP A 107 3.41 25.86 -1.03
C ASP A 107 4.80 26.03 -1.64
N GLU A 108 5.58 24.95 -1.73
CA GLU A 108 6.89 24.99 -2.38
C GLU A 108 6.79 25.34 -3.87
N ALA A 109 5.75 24.87 -4.54
CA ALA A 109 5.54 25.16 -5.96
C ALA A 109 5.19 26.63 -6.21
N LEU A 110 4.65 27.31 -5.20
CA LEU A 110 4.29 28.72 -5.31
C LEU A 110 5.47 29.67 -5.11
N LYS A 111 6.59 29.17 -4.64
CA LYS A 111 7.80 29.99 -4.43
C LYS A 111 8.59 30.21 -5.75
#